data_e03eb1ccc9a40def5d8679b975cd0ff9
#
_entry.id   e03eb1ccc9a40def5d8679b975cd0ff9
#
_cell.length_a   1.000
_cell.length_b   1.000
_cell.length_c   1.000
_cell.angle_alpha   90.00
_cell.angle_beta   90.00
_cell.angle_gamma   90.00
#
_symmetry.space_group_name_H-M   'P 1'
#
loop_
_entity.id
_entity.type
_entity.pdbx_description
1 polymer ?
#
loop_
_entity_poly.entity_id
_entity_poly.type
_entity_poly.pdbx_seq_one_letter_code
_entity_poly.pdbx_strand_id
1 'polypeptide(L)'
;SASQKESPAIPNAYPLLTYTEGREIKHVDVKPSGRLMTVRCEIVDDSAEALLDLTDTLLADGGCIGVICNTVGRAQQATELLSGHYGNDFVRLTHSRFMDIDRMSNERELRDLLGPDSTVGNGKRPEKLVVVGTQVLEQSLDIDFDALITDIAPVDLVMQRLGRVHRHHRGDDECDRPQFLRTASCYIRGIETWKAEGPEFAK
;
A
#
# COMPACT_ATOMS: atom_id res chain seq x y z
N SER A 1 -40.10 -10.49 -36.45
CA SER A 1 -40.05 -10.26 -35.01
C SER A 1 -38.84 -10.97 -34.45
N ALA A 2 -37.79 -10.18 -34.19
CA ALA A 2 -36.62 -10.66 -33.49
C ALA A 2 -37.00 -10.73 -32.00
N SER A 3 -37.02 -11.93 -31.42
CA SER A 3 -37.17 -12.12 -29.98
C SER A 3 -35.92 -11.54 -29.27
N GLN A 4 -36.10 -10.46 -28.55
CA GLN A 4 -35.13 -10.01 -27.57
C GLN A 4 -34.92 -11.13 -26.54
N LYS A 5 -33.75 -11.79 -26.58
CA LYS A 5 -33.32 -12.64 -25.49
C LYS A 5 -33.10 -11.73 -24.29
N GLU A 6 -33.93 -11.85 -23.28
CA GLU A 6 -33.68 -11.22 -21.97
C GLU A 6 -32.31 -11.66 -21.47
N SER A 7 -31.45 -10.67 -21.16
CA SER A 7 -30.19 -10.95 -20.50
C SER A 7 -30.51 -11.58 -19.14
N PRO A 8 -29.82 -12.67 -18.75
CA PRO A 8 -30.05 -13.27 -17.45
C PRO A 8 -29.81 -12.24 -16.35
N ALA A 9 -30.73 -12.18 -15.39
CA ALA A 9 -30.59 -11.26 -14.24
C ALA A 9 -29.29 -11.57 -13.50
N ILE A 10 -28.45 -10.54 -13.30
CA ILE A 10 -27.23 -10.67 -12.53
C ILE A 10 -27.61 -10.90 -11.07
N PRO A 11 -27.15 -11.98 -10.40
CA PRO A 11 -27.42 -12.20 -8.99
C PRO A 11 -26.94 -11.03 -8.13
N ASN A 12 -27.73 -10.64 -7.13
CA ASN A 12 -27.37 -9.58 -6.19
C ASN A 12 -26.49 -10.12 -5.03
N ALA A 13 -25.44 -10.85 -5.42
CA ALA A 13 -24.48 -11.44 -4.48
C ALA A 13 -23.12 -10.73 -4.57
N TYR A 14 -22.43 -10.62 -3.45
CA TYR A 14 -21.07 -10.09 -3.39
C TYR A 14 -20.25 -10.85 -2.33
N PRO A 15 -19.03 -11.31 -2.64
CA PRO A 15 -18.39 -11.31 -3.96
C PRO A 15 -19.04 -12.27 -4.97
N LEU A 16 -19.08 -11.88 -6.25
CA LEU A 16 -19.65 -12.65 -7.34
C LEU A 16 -18.62 -12.89 -8.45
N LEU A 17 -18.38 -14.15 -8.80
CA LEU A 17 -17.57 -14.51 -9.96
C LEU A 17 -18.50 -14.69 -11.16
N THR A 18 -18.25 -13.91 -12.22
CA THR A 18 -18.95 -14.05 -13.51
C THR A 18 -17.95 -14.53 -14.56
N TYR A 19 -18.28 -15.61 -15.25
CA TYR A 19 -17.44 -16.17 -16.32
C TYR A 19 -18.30 -16.70 -17.47
N THR A 20 -17.66 -16.96 -18.61
CA THR A 20 -18.35 -17.56 -19.77
C THR A 20 -17.90 -19.01 -19.95
N GLU A 21 -18.86 -19.89 -20.16
CA GLU A 21 -18.61 -21.26 -20.58
C GLU A 21 -19.28 -21.48 -21.96
N GLY A 22 -18.46 -21.51 -23.00
CA GLY A 22 -18.98 -21.51 -24.39
C GLY A 22 -19.67 -20.17 -24.71
N ARG A 23 -20.99 -20.21 -24.91
CA ARG A 23 -21.82 -19.01 -25.17
C ARG A 23 -22.72 -18.61 -23.99
N GLU A 24 -22.59 -19.29 -22.87
CA GLU A 24 -23.40 -19.07 -21.70
C GLU A 24 -22.61 -18.24 -20.66
N ILE A 25 -23.30 -17.29 -20.02
CA ILE A 25 -22.77 -16.54 -18.88
C ILE A 25 -23.17 -17.28 -17.61
N LYS A 26 -22.19 -17.61 -16.79
CA LYS A 26 -22.39 -18.26 -15.50
C LYS A 26 -21.96 -17.35 -14.35
N HIS A 27 -22.67 -17.48 -13.24
CA HIS A 27 -22.43 -16.76 -12.02
C HIS A 27 -22.21 -17.76 -10.87
N VAL A 28 -21.20 -17.51 -10.05
CA VAL A 28 -20.91 -18.30 -8.85
C VAL A 28 -20.72 -17.35 -7.67
N ASP A 29 -21.50 -17.61 -6.61
CA ASP A 29 -21.33 -16.91 -5.34
C ASP A 29 -20.01 -17.35 -4.69
N VAL A 30 -19.16 -16.39 -4.39
CA VAL A 30 -17.88 -16.63 -3.73
C VAL A 30 -18.04 -16.30 -2.24
N LYS A 31 -17.63 -17.21 -1.37
CA LYS A 31 -17.63 -16.92 0.06
C LYS A 31 -16.62 -15.79 0.35
N PRO A 32 -16.99 -14.75 1.12
CA PRO A 32 -16.05 -13.76 1.59
C PRO A 32 -14.88 -14.44 2.30
N SER A 33 -13.69 -13.86 2.20
CA SER A 33 -12.48 -14.40 2.86
C SER A 33 -12.60 -14.48 4.38
N GLY A 34 -13.59 -13.80 4.97
CA GLY A 34 -13.76 -13.68 6.43
C GLY A 34 -12.70 -12.79 7.09
N ARG A 35 -11.71 -12.32 6.34
CA ARG A 35 -10.68 -11.43 6.87
C ARG A 35 -11.24 -10.03 7.00
N LEU A 36 -11.43 -9.60 8.24
CA LEU A 36 -11.74 -8.20 8.56
C LEU A 36 -10.42 -7.53 9.00
N MET A 37 -10.11 -6.41 8.39
CA MET A 37 -8.97 -5.59 8.76
C MET A 37 -9.47 -4.18 9.04
N THR A 38 -9.11 -3.64 10.19
CA THR A 38 -9.32 -2.24 10.55
C THR A 38 -8.01 -1.51 10.39
N VAL A 39 -7.99 -0.44 9.58
CA VAL A 39 -6.84 0.43 9.42
C VAL A 39 -7.16 1.76 10.07
N ARG A 40 -6.32 2.20 11.01
CA ARG A 40 -6.38 3.54 11.58
C ARG A 40 -5.82 4.52 10.57
N CYS A 41 -6.62 5.51 10.16
CA CYS A 41 -6.19 6.55 9.23
C CYS A 41 -6.09 7.89 9.98
N GLU A 42 -4.96 8.58 9.81
CA GLU A 42 -4.72 9.91 10.36
C GLU A 42 -4.26 10.86 9.26
N ILE A 43 -4.70 12.13 9.35
CA ILE A 43 -4.20 13.21 8.49
C ILE A 43 -3.03 13.85 9.23
N VAL A 44 -1.90 13.98 8.52
CA VAL A 44 -0.66 14.51 9.06
C VAL A 44 -0.15 15.69 8.22
N ASP A 45 0.67 16.53 8.83
CA ASP A 45 1.33 17.64 8.15
C ASP A 45 2.21 17.16 6.99
N ASP A 46 2.30 17.97 5.92
CA ASP A 46 3.05 17.63 4.70
C ASP A 46 4.49 18.13 4.68
N SER A 47 4.96 18.74 5.78
CA SER A 47 6.34 19.22 5.87
C SER A 47 7.37 18.08 5.87
N ALA A 48 8.62 18.43 5.52
CA ALA A 48 9.74 17.50 5.57
C ALA A 48 10.03 17.04 7.02
N GLU A 49 9.92 17.97 7.98
CA GLU A 49 10.10 17.68 9.40
C GLU A 49 9.06 16.68 9.91
N ALA A 50 7.77 16.90 9.59
CA ALA A 50 6.72 15.98 9.97
C ALA A 50 6.91 14.58 9.36
N LEU A 51 7.44 14.47 8.13
CA LEU A 51 7.76 13.18 7.53
C LEU A 51 8.88 12.48 8.30
N LEU A 52 9.94 13.18 8.69
CA LEU A 52 11.04 12.61 9.48
C LEU A 52 10.56 12.17 10.87
N ASP A 53 9.89 13.05 11.60
CA ASP A 53 9.39 12.76 12.95
C ASP A 53 8.44 11.56 12.97
N LEU A 54 7.56 11.49 11.96
CA LEU A 54 6.63 10.36 11.81
C LEU A 54 7.38 9.06 11.50
N THR A 55 8.33 9.08 10.56
CA THR A 55 9.12 7.90 10.23
C THR A 55 9.99 7.45 11.38
N ASP A 56 10.58 8.36 12.15
CA ASP A 56 11.34 8.04 13.36
C ASP A 56 10.46 7.36 14.40
N THR A 57 9.26 7.88 14.62
CA THR A 57 8.26 7.28 15.53
C THR A 57 7.87 5.88 15.09
N LEU A 58 7.56 5.70 13.81
CA LEU A 58 7.12 4.40 13.27
C LEU A 58 8.23 3.35 13.28
N LEU A 59 9.48 3.76 13.08
CA LEU A 59 10.63 2.88 12.97
C LEU A 59 11.47 2.79 14.25
N ALA A 60 10.98 3.30 15.37
CA ALA A 60 11.70 3.29 16.64
C ALA A 60 12.15 1.87 17.05
N ASP A 61 11.27 0.90 16.90
CA ASP A 61 11.51 -0.52 17.19
C ASP A 61 11.74 -1.35 15.92
N GLY A 62 12.07 -0.71 14.79
CA GLY A 62 12.18 -1.36 13.48
C GLY A 62 10.87 -1.36 12.71
N GLY A 63 10.80 -2.20 11.67
CA GLY A 63 9.62 -2.35 10.80
C GLY A 63 9.84 -1.92 9.36
N CYS A 64 8.88 -2.26 8.51
CA CYS A 64 8.92 -1.97 7.08
C CYS A 64 7.74 -1.06 6.71
N ILE A 65 8.01 0.18 6.35
CA ILE A 65 6.97 1.16 6.02
C ILE A 65 7.00 1.55 4.55
N GLY A 66 5.81 1.85 4.01
CA GLY A 66 5.64 2.40 2.67
C GLY A 66 5.42 3.91 2.70
N VAL A 67 6.02 4.65 1.77
CA VAL A 67 5.76 6.07 1.52
C VAL A 67 5.30 6.20 0.07
N ILE A 68 4.00 6.41 -0.16
CA ILE A 68 3.42 6.47 -1.51
C ILE A 68 3.11 7.91 -1.88
N CYS A 69 3.83 8.40 -2.89
CA CYS A 69 3.69 9.75 -3.40
C CYS A 69 2.89 9.77 -4.71
N ASN A 70 2.16 10.86 -4.95
CA ASN A 70 1.38 11.01 -6.18
C ASN A 70 2.25 11.29 -7.40
N THR A 71 3.45 11.84 -7.20
CA THR A 71 4.36 12.21 -8.31
C THR A 71 5.76 11.64 -8.08
N VAL A 72 6.48 11.43 -9.18
CA VAL A 72 7.88 10.99 -9.14
C VAL A 72 8.76 12.02 -8.43
N GLY A 73 8.52 13.32 -8.66
CA GLY A 73 9.29 14.38 -8.01
C GLY A 73 9.16 14.34 -6.48
N ARG A 74 7.94 14.18 -5.96
CA ARG A 74 7.72 14.03 -4.52
C ARG A 74 8.36 12.76 -3.96
N ALA A 75 8.30 11.65 -4.70
CA ALA A 75 8.95 10.41 -4.30
C ALA A 75 10.48 10.55 -4.24
N GLN A 76 11.09 11.24 -5.21
CA GLN A 76 12.52 11.52 -5.20
C GLN A 76 12.93 12.42 -4.03
N GLN A 77 12.20 13.51 -3.76
CA GLN A 77 12.44 14.40 -2.63
C GLN A 77 12.32 13.65 -1.29
N ALA A 78 11.28 12.85 -1.11
CA ALA A 78 11.11 12.03 0.09
C ALA A 78 12.24 11.01 0.24
N THR A 79 12.68 10.39 -0.86
CA THR A 79 13.82 9.45 -0.84
C THR A 79 15.11 10.14 -0.45
N GLU A 80 15.41 11.29 -1.04
CA GLU A 80 16.61 12.08 -0.73
C GLU A 80 16.64 12.47 0.76
N LEU A 81 15.52 12.97 1.28
CA LEU A 81 15.36 13.33 2.68
C LEU A 81 15.59 12.13 3.61
N LEU A 82 14.90 11.01 3.36
CA LEU A 82 14.95 9.82 4.20
C LEU A 82 16.29 9.09 4.09
N SER A 83 16.90 9.04 2.89
CA SER A 83 18.24 8.47 2.70
C SER A 83 19.32 9.31 3.37
N GLY A 84 19.18 10.63 3.40
CA GLY A 84 20.05 11.52 4.14
C GLY A 84 20.00 11.29 5.66
N HIS A 85 18.84 10.89 6.18
CA HIS A 85 18.60 10.65 7.60
C HIS A 85 18.97 9.22 8.04
N TYR A 86 18.49 8.19 7.31
CA TYR A 86 18.68 6.78 7.69
C TYR A 86 19.86 6.09 7.00
N GLY A 87 20.35 6.64 5.88
CA GLY A 87 21.31 5.99 4.99
C GLY A 87 20.63 5.23 3.84
N ASN A 88 21.35 5.06 2.75
CA ASN A 88 20.85 4.45 1.52
C ASN A 88 20.46 2.97 1.67
N ASP A 89 21.03 2.28 2.64
CA ASP A 89 20.75 0.85 2.86
C ASP A 89 19.33 0.61 3.40
N PHE A 90 18.74 1.62 4.05
CA PHE A 90 17.42 1.53 4.66
C PHE A 90 16.29 2.11 3.81
N VAL A 91 16.60 2.74 2.69
CA VAL A 91 15.60 3.39 1.84
C VAL A 91 15.66 2.82 0.43
N ARG A 92 14.50 2.46 -0.12
CA ARG A 92 14.35 2.00 -1.50
C ARG A 92 13.39 2.90 -2.24
N LEU A 93 13.79 3.36 -3.43
CA LEU A 93 12.93 4.13 -4.33
C LEU A 93 12.40 3.24 -5.46
N THR A 94 11.10 3.31 -5.74
CA THR A 94 10.50 2.66 -6.91
C THR A 94 9.48 3.56 -7.59
N HIS A 95 9.60 3.72 -8.91
CA HIS A 95 8.65 4.48 -9.73
C HIS A 95 8.67 4.00 -11.18
N SER A 96 7.68 4.38 -11.96
CA SER A 96 7.47 3.94 -13.34
C SER A 96 8.50 4.43 -14.37
N ARG A 97 9.37 5.38 -14.01
CA ARG A 97 10.40 5.91 -14.91
C ARG A 97 11.71 5.12 -14.92
N PHE A 98 11.83 4.07 -14.11
CA PHE A 98 12.95 3.13 -14.25
C PHE A 98 12.84 2.39 -15.59
N MET A 99 13.99 2.05 -16.19
CA MET A 99 14.01 1.17 -17.36
C MET A 99 13.41 -0.20 -16.98
N ASP A 100 12.79 -0.88 -17.93
CA ASP A 100 12.04 -2.12 -17.68
C ASP A 100 12.86 -3.19 -16.95
N ILE A 101 14.14 -3.30 -17.24
CA ILE A 101 15.06 -4.27 -16.59
C ILE A 101 15.26 -3.92 -15.12
N ASP A 102 15.52 -2.65 -14.81
CA ASP A 102 15.73 -2.19 -13.44
C ASP A 102 14.43 -2.28 -12.64
N ARG A 103 13.30 -1.98 -13.29
CA ARG A 103 11.98 -2.10 -12.68
C ARG A 103 11.66 -3.55 -12.30
N MET A 104 11.89 -4.52 -13.19
CA MET A 104 11.66 -5.94 -12.88
C MET A 104 12.57 -6.44 -11.76
N SER A 105 13.82 -5.97 -11.71
CA SER A 105 14.77 -6.30 -10.64
C SER A 105 14.30 -5.73 -9.29
N ASN A 106 13.91 -4.46 -9.26
CA ASN A 106 13.40 -3.79 -8.06
C ASN A 106 12.09 -4.42 -7.55
N GLU A 107 11.18 -4.77 -8.46
CA GLU A 107 9.92 -5.46 -8.10
C GLU A 107 10.17 -6.84 -7.50
N ARG A 108 11.16 -7.58 -8.04
CA ARG A 108 11.56 -8.88 -7.48
C ARG A 108 12.18 -8.71 -6.10
N GLU A 109 13.15 -7.78 -5.95
CA GLU A 109 13.76 -7.48 -4.66
C GLU A 109 12.71 -7.12 -3.60
N LEU A 110 11.77 -6.22 -3.91
CA LEU A 110 10.71 -5.84 -2.99
C LEU A 110 9.81 -7.01 -2.60
N ARG A 111 9.52 -7.90 -3.54
CA ARG A 111 8.74 -9.12 -3.25
C ARG A 111 9.52 -10.09 -2.37
N ASP A 112 10.81 -10.24 -2.59
CA ASP A 112 11.67 -11.09 -1.78
C ASP A 112 11.80 -10.55 -0.34
N LEU A 113 11.84 -9.22 -0.17
CA LEU A 113 11.96 -8.55 1.13
C LEU A 113 10.62 -8.41 1.88
N LEU A 114 9.50 -8.22 1.18
CA LEU A 114 8.21 -7.83 1.76
C LEU A 114 7.06 -8.75 1.39
N GLY A 115 7.30 -9.80 0.62
CA GLY A 115 6.28 -10.75 0.19
C GLY A 115 5.80 -11.69 1.30
N PRO A 116 4.87 -12.62 0.95
CA PRO A 116 4.26 -13.53 1.94
C PRO A 116 5.26 -14.42 2.66
N ASP A 117 6.31 -14.87 1.96
CA ASP A 117 7.33 -15.78 2.49
C ASP A 117 8.50 -15.06 3.21
N SER A 118 8.42 -13.74 3.33
CA SER A 118 9.46 -12.93 3.96
C SER A 118 9.11 -12.66 5.41
N THR A 119 9.87 -13.23 6.33
CA THR A 119 9.71 -13.03 7.78
C THR A 119 11.05 -12.63 8.40
N VAL A 120 11.00 -11.96 9.55
CA VAL A 120 12.21 -11.68 10.35
C VAL A 120 12.86 -12.99 10.78
N GLY A 121 12.05 -13.98 11.17
CA GLY A 121 12.53 -15.29 11.63
C GLY A 121 13.31 -16.10 10.60
N ASN A 122 13.03 -15.92 9.28
CA ASN A 122 13.81 -16.57 8.21
C ASN A 122 14.92 -15.68 7.63
N GLY A 123 15.11 -14.48 8.19
CA GLY A 123 16.15 -13.54 7.78
C GLY A 123 15.92 -12.83 6.43
N LYS A 124 14.74 -12.99 5.81
CA LYS A 124 14.43 -12.33 4.54
C LYS A 124 13.87 -10.93 4.74
N ARG A 125 12.96 -10.77 5.73
CA ARG A 125 12.36 -9.47 6.04
C ARG A 125 13.37 -8.60 6.78
N PRO A 126 13.67 -7.39 6.27
CA PRO A 126 14.57 -6.48 6.97
C PRO A 126 13.98 -6.08 8.33
N GLU A 127 14.85 -5.86 9.32
CA GLU A 127 14.45 -5.30 10.61
C GLU A 127 13.94 -3.85 10.45
N LYS A 128 14.50 -3.11 9.51
CA LYS A 128 14.11 -1.73 9.21
C LYS A 128 14.19 -1.47 7.71
N LEU A 129 13.11 -0.95 7.13
CA LEU A 129 13.08 -0.57 5.71
C LEU A 129 12.02 0.51 5.45
N VAL A 130 12.38 1.51 4.66
CA VAL A 130 11.44 2.47 4.07
C VAL A 130 11.41 2.25 2.56
N VAL A 131 10.24 2.00 2.01
CA VAL A 131 10.04 1.93 0.56
C VAL A 131 9.27 3.16 0.11
N VAL A 132 9.92 4.01 -0.66
CA VAL A 132 9.31 5.20 -1.25
C VAL A 132 8.94 4.89 -2.70
N GLY A 133 7.74 5.28 -3.11
CA GLY A 133 7.36 5.07 -4.50
C GLY A 133 6.09 5.79 -4.92
N THR A 134 5.67 5.48 -6.14
CA THR A 134 4.45 6.01 -6.74
C THR A 134 3.44 4.89 -7.00
N GLN A 135 2.60 5.03 -8.02
CA GLN A 135 1.56 4.05 -8.39
C GLN A 135 2.08 2.60 -8.56
N VAL A 136 3.37 2.40 -8.74
CA VAL A 136 3.97 1.06 -8.83
C VAL A 136 3.72 0.24 -7.55
N LEU A 137 3.69 0.91 -6.40
CA LEU A 137 3.41 0.26 -5.11
C LEU A 137 1.92 -0.06 -4.92
N GLU A 138 1.03 0.58 -5.66
CA GLU A 138 -0.42 0.34 -5.60
C GLU A 138 -0.82 -0.91 -6.37
N GLN A 139 -0.11 -1.20 -7.48
CA GLN A 139 -0.50 -2.21 -8.45
C GLN A 139 0.52 -3.35 -8.50
N SER A 140 0.04 -4.55 -8.78
CA SER A 140 0.82 -5.73 -9.19
C SER A 140 1.82 -6.32 -8.19
N LEU A 141 2.19 -5.63 -7.10
CA LEU A 141 3.14 -6.16 -6.13
C LEU A 141 2.43 -6.82 -4.95
N ASP A 142 2.80 -8.05 -4.67
CA ASP A 142 2.35 -8.76 -3.46
C ASP A 142 3.31 -8.49 -2.31
N ILE A 143 3.24 -7.28 -1.78
CA ILE A 143 4.08 -6.76 -0.70
C ILE A 143 3.24 -6.33 0.49
N ASP A 144 3.87 -6.32 1.65
CA ASP A 144 3.25 -6.11 2.95
C ASP A 144 4.05 -5.10 3.78
N PHE A 145 3.42 -3.96 4.06
CA PHE A 145 3.96 -2.93 4.95
C PHE A 145 3.38 -3.05 6.35
N ASP A 146 4.16 -2.64 7.35
CA ASP A 146 3.72 -2.55 8.75
C ASP A 146 2.92 -1.27 9.00
N ALA A 147 3.25 -0.18 8.30
CA ALA A 147 2.48 1.05 8.25
C ALA A 147 2.65 1.74 6.88
N LEU A 148 1.77 2.68 6.59
CA LEU A 148 1.77 3.42 5.33
C LEU A 148 1.72 4.92 5.59
N ILE A 149 2.56 5.68 4.88
CA ILE A 149 2.46 7.12 4.72
C ILE A 149 2.08 7.35 3.26
N THR A 150 1.07 8.15 2.99
CA THR A 150 0.62 8.35 1.61
C THR A 150 0.18 9.78 1.35
N ASP A 151 0.47 10.29 0.16
CA ASP A 151 -0.18 11.50 -0.31
C ASP A 151 -1.68 11.26 -0.43
N ILE A 152 -2.48 12.30 -0.18
CA ILE A 152 -3.93 12.25 -0.41
C ILE A 152 -4.23 11.94 -1.88
N ALA A 153 -5.22 11.09 -2.09
CA ALA A 153 -5.61 10.64 -3.42
C ALA A 153 -7.13 10.35 -3.45
N PRO A 154 -7.73 10.14 -4.63
CA PRO A 154 -9.08 9.59 -4.72
C PRO A 154 -9.25 8.33 -3.88
N VAL A 155 -10.45 8.14 -3.32
CA VAL A 155 -10.71 7.08 -2.33
C VAL A 155 -10.40 5.68 -2.83
N ASP A 156 -10.62 5.41 -4.09
CA ASP A 156 -10.30 4.13 -4.75
C ASP A 156 -8.79 3.83 -4.74
N LEU A 157 -7.95 4.85 -4.99
CA LEU A 157 -6.50 4.71 -4.90
C LEU A 157 -6.04 4.57 -3.44
N VAL A 158 -6.62 5.34 -2.50
CA VAL A 158 -6.33 5.17 -1.09
C VAL A 158 -6.65 3.75 -0.63
N MET A 159 -7.79 3.19 -1.04
CA MET A 159 -8.15 1.81 -0.72
C MET A 159 -7.17 0.77 -1.30
N GLN A 160 -6.67 1.00 -2.52
CA GLN A 160 -5.63 0.14 -3.12
C GLN A 160 -4.31 0.20 -2.32
N ARG A 161 -3.91 1.40 -1.86
CA ARG A 161 -2.75 1.63 -1.00
C ARG A 161 -2.92 0.95 0.36
N LEU A 162 -4.08 1.10 1.00
CA LEU A 162 -4.42 0.43 2.26
C LEU A 162 -4.34 -1.11 2.14
N GLY A 163 -4.65 -1.67 0.97
CA GLY A 163 -4.48 -3.08 0.68
C GLY A 163 -3.02 -3.58 0.71
N ARG A 164 -2.03 -2.70 0.96
CA ARG A 164 -0.61 -3.04 1.15
C ARG A 164 -0.18 -3.01 2.62
N VAL A 165 -1.04 -2.55 3.50
CA VAL A 165 -0.79 -2.54 4.94
C VAL A 165 -1.34 -3.82 5.55
N HIS A 166 -0.54 -4.51 6.35
CA HIS A 166 -0.91 -5.79 6.98
C HIS A 166 -1.53 -6.78 5.98
N ARG A 167 -1.00 -6.80 4.76
CA ARG A 167 -1.51 -7.66 3.70
C ARG A 167 -1.34 -9.13 4.01
N HIS A 168 -0.24 -9.49 4.65
CA HIS A 168 0.06 -10.85 5.10
C HIS A 168 0.08 -10.91 6.63
N HIS A 169 -0.36 -12.02 7.19
CA HIS A 169 -0.24 -12.27 8.62
C HIS A 169 1.23 -12.42 9.02
N ARG A 170 1.60 -11.80 10.14
CA ARG A 170 2.95 -11.84 10.70
C ARG A 170 2.90 -12.36 12.14
N GLY A 171 2.81 -13.69 12.25
CA GLY A 171 2.58 -14.37 13.53
C GLY A 171 1.13 -14.25 14.01
N ASP A 172 0.83 -14.92 15.13
CA ASP A 172 -0.48 -14.81 15.78
C ASP A 172 -0.65 -13.40 16.33
N ASP A 173 -1.80 -12.77 16.07
CA ASP A 173 -2.08 -11.39 16.45
C ASP A 173 -1.00 -10.38 16.01
N GLU A 174 -0.37 -10.64 14.86
CA GLU A 174 0.69 -9.81 14.27
C GLU A 174 1.93 -9.66 15.18
N CYS A 175 2.22 -10.67 16.01
CA CYS A 175 3.28 -10.64 17.03
C CYS A 175 4.70 -10.51 16.43
N ASP A 176 4.91 -10.88 15.17
CA ASP A 176 6.19 -10.75 14.47
C ASP A 176 6.45 -9.32 13.96
N ARG A 177 5.46 -8.41 14.11
CA ARG A 177 5.65 -6.98 13.85
C ARG A 177 6.14 -6.27 15.12
N PRO A 178 6.89 -5.16 14.98
CA PRO A 178 7.18 -4.29 16.12
C PRO A 178 5.90 -3.93 16.87
N GLN A 179 5.96 -3.84 18.20
CA GLN A 179 4.78 -3.68 19.05
C GLN A 179 3.90 -2.50 18.63
N PHE A 180 4.49 -1.37 18.30
CA PHE A 180 3.78 -0.16 17.87
C PHE A 180 3.09 -0.33 16.50
N LEU A 181 3.60 -1.24 15.66
CA LEU A 181 3.12 -1.49 14.31
C LEU A 181 2.18 -2.70 14.18
N ARG A 182 1.75 -3.32 15.29
CA ARG A 182 0.77 -4.42 15.30
C ARG A 182 -0.64 -3.98 14.95
N THR A 183 -0.93 -2.68 15.05
CA THR A 183 -2.17 -2.08 14.56
C THR A 183 -1.92 -1.48 13.19
N ALA A 184 -2.66 -1.92 12.19
CA ALA A 184 -2.56 -1.39 10.84
C ALA A 184 -2.86 0.11 10.82
N SER A 185 -1.93 0.92 10.34
CA SER A 185 -2.04 2.38 10.33
C SER A 185 -1.64 2.98 8.99
N CYS A 186 -2.33 4.07 8.65
CA CYS A 186 -2.09 4.85 7.44
C CYS A 186 -2.11 6.35 7.78
N TYR A 187 -1.10 7.06 7.35
CA TYR A 187 -0.91 8.48 7.57
C TYR A 187 -1.04 9.20 6.22
N ILE A 188 -2.03 10.09 6.12
CA ILE A 188 -2.36 10.79 4.87
C ILE A 188 -1.81 12.20 4.95
N ARG A 189 -0.94 12.55 4.00
CA ARG A 189 -0.29 13.85 3.86
C ARG A 189 -0.71 14.54 2.56
N GLY A 190 -0.32 15.79 2.37
CA GLY A 190 -0.63 16.56 1.17
C GLY A 190 -1.85 17.45 1.32
N ILE A 191 -2.31 17.67 2.55
CA ILE A 191 -3.34 18.65 2.90
C ILE A 191 -2.63 19.79 3.62
N GLU A 192 -2.52 20.97 2.98
CA GLU A 192 -1.86 22.11 3.60
C GLU A 192 -2.70 22.72 4.73
N THR A 193 -3.98 22.90 4.48
CA THR A 193 -4.88 23.48 5.48
C THR A 193 -6.30 22.95 5.34
N TRP A 194 -7.03 22.91 6.49
CA TRP A 194 -8.47 22.72 6.52
C TRP A 194 -9.16 24.08 6.64
N LYS A 195 -9.95 24.44 5.63
CA LYS A 195 -10.82 25.61 5.68
C LYS A 195 -12.27 25.19 5.88
N ALA A 196 -13.13 26.15 6.21
CA ALA A 196 -14.57 25.89 6.35
C ALA A 196 -15.19 25.30 5.07
N GLU A 197 -14.60 25.58 3.91
CA GLU A 197 -15.03 25.12 2.59
C GLU A 197 -14.40 23.77 2.19
N GLY A 198 -13.49 23.23 2.99
CA GLY A 198 -12.80 21.96 2.74
C GLY A 198 -11.27 22.05 2.79
N PRO A 199 -10.56 20.95 2.48
CA PRO A 199 -9.11 20.89 2.54
C PRO A 199 -8.46 21.67 1.38
N GLU A 200 -7.37 22.37 1.66
CA GLU A 200 -6.42 22.84 0.65
C GLU A 200 -5.32 21.79 0.46
N PHE A 201 -5.02 21.48 -0.79
CA PHE A 201 -4.03 20.47 -1.15
C PHE A 201 -2.69 21.11 -1.45
N ALA A 202 -1.60 20.46 -1.03
CA ALA A 202 -0.25 20.81 -1.42
C ALA A 202 -0.08 20.71 -2.95
N LYS A 203 0.63 21.66 -3.54
CA LYS A 203 0.85 21.75 -5.01
C LYS A 203 2.03 20.89 -5.45
#